data_4fba0d9fd349b3df657805676b533b8e
#
_entry.id   4fba0d9fd349b3df657805676b533b8e
#
_cell.length_a   1.000
_cell.length_b   1.000
_cell.length_c   1.000
_cell.angle_alpha   90.00
_cell.angle_beta   90.00
_cell.angle_gamma   90.00
#
_symmetry.space_group_name_H-M   'P 1'
#
loop_
_entity.id
_entity.type
_entity.pdbx_description
1 polymer ?
#
loop_
_entity_poly.entity_id
_entity_poly.type
_entity_poly.pdbx_seq_one_letter_code
_entity_poly.pdbx_strand_id
1 'polypeptide(L)'
;MFSIFILTHNEELDIAACIESAVLCDDVIVVDSFSSDRTLEIAQRYPAVRTFQHAFESHGKQRTWMLQTIPTKYDWAYILEADERMTPALFAECTAAAKASEHVGYYVAERVMFMDRWIKHSTQYPRYQLRLLDKAHVWFDDYGHTEREVVNGSAGFLKETYPHYTCGKGFSRWIEKHNRYSTDEAKETIKQLSEGTIDWRALIGGKTEVERRHALKDFSLRIPGRPLVRFIYMYFFLGGCLDGRAGFTWCVLQAFYEYLILLKVWELKNHPVAPAELSKSEVTEHTTSDISTTLPNNQHPTCSKAM
;
A
#
# COMPACT_ATOMS: atom_id res chain seq x y z
N MET A 1 2.27 17.35 19.06
CA MET A 1 2.21 17.66 17.62
C MET A 1 3.05 16.63 16.86
N PHE A 2 2.79 16.41 15.61
CA PHE A 2 3.44 15.43 14.75
C PHE A 2 3.49 15.94 13.31
N SER A 3 4.44 15.43 12.51
CA SER A 3 4.53 15.70 11.07
C SER A 3 3.72 14.65 10.30
N ILE A 4 3.11 15.03 9.18
CA ILE A 4 2.38 14.08 8.32
C ILE A 4 3.20 13.82 7.06
N PHE A 5 3.51 12.55 6.81
CA PHE A 5 4.04 12.08 5.54
C PHE A 5 2.91 11.51 4.69
N ILE A 6 2.77 12.01 3.46
CA ILE A 6 1.84 11.48 2.46
C ILE A 6 2.65 10.76 1.40
N LEU A 7 2.50 9.42 1.33
CA LEU A 7 3.12 8.59 0.31
C LEU A 7 2.25 8.57 -0.95
N THR A 8 2.87 8.78 -2.12
CA THR A 8 2.13 8.88 -3.36
C THR A 8 2.86 8.31 -4.58
N HIS A 9 2.09 7.72 -5.50
CA HIS A 9 2.53 7.34 -6.84
C HIS A 9 1.33 7.26 -7.79
N ASN A 10 1.27 8.18 -8.76
CA ASN A 10 0.16 8.30 -9.72
C ASN A 10 -1.20 8.42 -9.03
N GLU A 11 -1.36 9.46 -8.20
CA GLU A 11 -2.52 9.73 -7.35
C GLU A 11 -3.18 11.08 -7.69
N GLU A 12 -3.16 11.53 -8.95
CA GLU A 12 -3.68 12.85 -9.36
C GLU A 12 -5.16 13.07 -8.97
N LEU A 13 -5.95 12.00 -8.82
CA LEU A 13 -7.36 12.07 -8.44
C LEU A 13 -7.56 12.21 -6.92
N ASP A 14 -6.63 11.74 -6.10
CA ASP A 14 -6.78 11.63 -4.65
C ASP A 14 -5.89 12.59 -3.86
N ILE A 15 -4.72 12.97 -4.40
CA ILE A 15 -3.70 13.73 -3.67
C ILE A 15 -4.21 15.07 -3.12
N ALA A 16 -5.04 15.81 -3.86
CA ALA A 16 -5.59 17.08 -3.42
C ALA A 16 -6.44 16.90 -2.16
N ALA A 17 -7.41 15.99 -2.20
CA ALA A 17 -8.29 15.72 -1.07
C ALA A 17 -7.54 15.12 0.14
N CYS A 18 -6.45 14.37 -0.09
CA CYS A 18 -5.58 13.89 0.98
C CYS A 18 -4.88 15.06 1.67
N ILE A 19 -4.23 15.95 0.92
CA ILE A 19 -3.56 17.15 1.46
C ILE A 19 -4.55 18.04 2.22
N GLU A 20 -5.74 18.31 1.65
CA GLU A 20 -6.77 19.10 2.29
C GLU A 20 -7.27 18.48 3.60
N SER A 21 -7.31 17.17 3.71
CA SER A 21 -7.64 16.49 4.95
C SER A 21 -6.57 16.64 6.03
N ALA A 22 -5.32 16.91 5.65
CA ALA A 22 -4.18 17.08 6.53
C ALA A 22 -3.93 18.55 6.95
N VAL A 23 -4.77 19.49 6.54
CA VAL A 23 -4.58 20.96 6.72
C VAL A 23 -4.43 21.41 8.17
N LEU A 24 -4.89 20.63 9.13
CA LEU A 24 -4.72 20.90 10.58
C LEU A 24 -3.27 20.73 11.04
N CYS A 25 -2.44 20.04 10.27
CA CYS A 25 -1.02 19.87 10.53
C CYS A 25 -0.23 21.00 9.86
N ASP A 26 0.70 21.58 10.59
CA ASP A 26 1.58 22.65 10.10
C ASP A 26 2.93 22.11 9.54
N ASP A 27 3.05 20.81 9.38
CA ASP A 27 4.20 20.13 8.77
C ASP A 27 3.75 18.91 7.95
N VAL A 28 3.28 19.18 6.72
CA VAL A 28 2.85 18.16 5.77
C VAL A 28 3.90 17.96 4.69
N ILE A 29 4.27 16.72 4.46
CA ILE A 29 5.34 16.31 3.55
C ILE A 29 4.78 15.27 2.58
N VAL A 30 4.82 15.57 1.29
CA VAL A 30 4.49 14.61 0.23
C VAL A 30 5.76 13.94 -0.26
N VAL A 31 5.77 12.61 -0.26
CA VAL A 31 6.86 11.78 -0.78
C VAL A 31 6.36 11.08 -2.03
N ASP A 32 6.77 11.58 -3.18
CA ASP A 32 6.36 11.09 -4.49
C ASP A 32 7.36 10.08 -5.06
N SER A 33 6.86 8.94 -5.48
CA SER A 33 7.65 7.86 -6.09
C SER A 33 7.77 8.01 -7.61
N PHE A 34 8.14 9.21 -8.09
CA PHE A 34 8.26 9.58 -9.50
C PHE A 34 6.98 9.33 -10.28
N SER A 35 5.89 9.99 -9.86
CA SER A 35 4.61 9.96 -10.57
C SER A 35 4.77 10.48 -11.99
N SER A 36 4.11 9.81 -12.94
CA SER A 36 4.06 10.18 -14.35
C SER A 36 2.82 10.98 -14.74
N ASP A 37 1.85 11.10 -13.82
CA ASP A 37 0.64 11.91 -13.94
C ASP A 37 0.82 13.29 -13.26
N ARG A 38 -0.27 14.00 -13.02
CA ARG A 38 -0.22 15.35 -12.43
C ARG A 38 -0.11 15.37 -10.91
N THR A 39 0.16 14.25 -10.26
CA THR A 39 0.24 14.14 -8.79
C THR A 39 1.16 15.19 -8.18
N LEU A 40 2.41 15.25 -8.64
CA LEU A 40 3.41 16.18 -8.11
C LEU A 40 3.05 17.65 -8.41
N GLU A 41 2.56 17.94 -9.62
CA GLU A 41 2.08 19.27 -10.00
C GLU A 41 0.97 19.75 -9.04
N ILE A 42 0.01 18.86 -8.73
CA ILE A 42 -1.08 19.18 -7.82
C ILE A 42 -0.57 19.42 -6.40
N ALA A 43 0.30 18.55 -5.89
CA ALA A 43 0.87 18.69 -4.55
C ALA A 43 1.63 20.02 -4.38
N GLN A 44 2.37 20.45 -5.40
CA GLN A 44 3.13 21.71 -5.40
C GLN A 44 2.27 22.98 -5.42
N ARG A 45 0.96 22.87 -5.67
CA ARG A 45 0.04 24.01 -5.57
C ARG A 45 -0.29 24.40 -4.13
N TYR A 46 0.09 23.58 -3.15
CA TYR A 46 -0.10 23.83 -1.72
C TYR A 46 1.18 24.39 -1.09
N PRO A 47 1.29 25.72 -0.86
CA PRO A 47 2.55 26.34 -0.44
C PRO A 47 3.06 25.85 0.93
N ALA A 48 2.16 25.35 1.78
CA ALA A 48 2.51 24.82 3.10
C ALA A 48 3.00 23.37 3.06
N VAL A 49 2.96 22.73 1.89
CA VAL A 49 3.35 21.33 1.70
C VAL A 49 4.76 21.24 1.14
N ARG A 50 5.61 20.46 1.76
CA ARG A 50 6.94 20.15 1.24
C ARG A 50 6.88 18.88 0.40
N THR A 51 7.49 18.89 -0.77
CA THR A 51 7.49 17.75 -1.69
C THR A 51 8.91 17.19 -1.84
N PHE A 52 9.02 15.87 -1.77
CA PHE A 52 10.25 15.12 -2.01
C PHE A 52 9.98 14.00 -2.99
N GLN A 53 10.98 13.63 -3.79
CA GLN A 53 10.91 12.49 -4.69
C GLN A 53 11.93 11.43 -4.29
N HIS A 54 11.48 10.17 -4.27
CA HIS A 54 12.35 9.03 -4.00
C HIS A 54 11.86 7.81 -4.79
N ALA A 55 12.78 7.11 -5.45
CA ALA A 55 12.44 5.93 -6.23
C ALA A 55 11.90 4.82 -5.31
N PHE A 56 10.77 4.25 -5.69
CA PHE A 56 10.18 3.16 -4.94
C PHE A 56 10.96 1.86 -5.18
N GLU A 57 11.55 1.31 -4.12
CA GLU A 57 12.16 -0.01 -4.14
C GLU A 57 11.25 -1.03 -3.45
N SER A 58 10.80 -0.70 -2.23
CA SER A 58 9.86 -1.47 -1.43
C SER A 58 9.14 -0.55 -0.44
N HIS A 59 8.04 -1.02 0.15
CA HIS A 59 7.30 -0.25 1.15
C HIS A 59 8.16 0.02 2.40
N GLY A 60 8.86 -0.98 2.92
CA GLY A 60 9.72 -0.84 4.10
C GLY A 60 10.86 0.16 3.89
N LYS A 61 11.58 0.06 2.76
CA LYS A 61 12.66 0.99 2.41
C LYS A 61 12.15 2.42 2.24
N GLN A 62 11.02 2.60 1.55
CA GLN A 62 10.44 3.92 1.33
C GLN A 62 10.07 4.60 2.66
N ARG A 63 9.41 3.88 3.56
CA ARG A 63 9.02 4.39 4.87
C ARG A 63 10.23 4.68 5.75
N THR A 64 11.19 3.78 5.82
CA THR A 64 12.42 3.99 6.60
C THR A 64 13.24 5.16 6.05
N TRP A 65 13.42 5.24 4.74
CA TRP A 65 14.13 6.36 4.10
C TRP A 65 13.49 7.70 4.46
N MET A 66 12.18 7.86 4.31
CA MET A 66 11.53 9.13 4.59
C MET A 66 11.63 9.54 6.07
N LEU A 67 11.49 8.58 6.99
CA LEU A 67 11.58 8.84 8.43
C LEU A 67 12.98 9.26 8.87
N GLN A 68 14.03 8.69 8.24
CA GLN A 68 15.42 8.93 8.61
C GLN A 68 16.07 10.10 7.85
N THR A 69 15.63 10.37 6.62
CA THR A 69 16.32 11.30 5.73
C THR A 69 15.66 12.68 5.67
N ILE A 70 14.31 12.71 5.71
CA ILE A 70 13.60 13.98 5.54
C ILE A 70 13.51 14.71 6.89
N PRO A 71 14.02 15.95 6.98
CA PRO A 71 13.89 16.73 8.20
C PRO A 71 12.42 17.09 8.45
N THR A 72 11.97 16.88 9.68
CA THR A 72 10.60 17.15 10.13
C THR A 72 10.60 18.17 11.25
N LYS A 73 9.49 18.87 11.43
CA LYS A 73 9.30 19.84 12.51
C LYS A 73 9.13 19.15 13.88
N TYR A 74 8.66 17.89 13.88
CA TYR A 74 8.36 17.14 15.09
C TYR A 74 9.05 15.78 15.09
N ASP A 75 9.28 15.22 16.26
CA ASP A 75 9.84 13.87 16.43
C ASP A 75 8.83 12.77 16.10
N TRP A 76 7.56 13.08 16.28
CA TRP A 76 6.46 12.21 15.91
C TRP A 76 6.06 12.37 14.45
N ALA A 77 5.77 11.27 13.80
CA ALA A 77 5.29 11.22 12.42
C ALA A 77 3.98 10.41 12.30
N TYR A 78 3.10 10.86 11.42
CA TYR A 78 1.96 10.09 10.95
C TYR A 78 2.14 9.75 9.48
N ILE A 79 1.97 8.46 9.13
CA ILE A 79 2.07 7.99 7.75
C ILE A 79 0.66 7.91 7.17
N LEU A 80 0.43 8.64 6.09
CA LEU A 80 -0.82 8.70 5.34
C LEU A 80 -0.55 8.29 3.89
N GLU A 81 -1.41 7.50 3.29
CA GLU A 81 -1.36 7.22 1.85
C GLU A 81 -2.29 8.18 1.10
N ALA A 82 -1.99 8.47 -0.16
CA ALA A 82 -2.72 9.50 -0.92
C ALA A 82 -4.22 9.22 -1.08
N ASP A 83 -4.64 7.94 -1.02
CA ASP A 83 -6.03 7.49 -1.05
C ASP A 83 -6.69 7.41 0.34
N GLU A 84 -6.01 7.93 1.38
CA GLU A 84 -6.52 8.00 2.75
C GLU A 84 -6.81 9.44 3.16
N ARG A 85 -7.55 9.63 4.27
CA ARG A 85 -7.89 10.97 4.79
C ARG A 85 -7.67 11.03 6.30
N MET A 86 -7.04 12.12 6.74
CA MET A 86 -6.95 12.47 8.15
C MET A 86 -8.27 13.12 8.59
N THR A 87 -8.94 12.58 9.62
CA THR A 87 -10.12 13.23 10.17
C THR A 87 -9.73 14.20 11.30
N PRO A 88 -10.51 15.28 11.54
CA PRO A 88 -10.24 16.17 12.67
C PRO A 88 -10.20 15.47 14.03
N ALA A 89 -11.06 14.47 14.24
CA ALA A 89 -11.09 13.68 15.47
C ALA A 89 -9.81 12.85 15.64
N LEU A 90 -9.37 12.17 14.56
CA LEU A 90 -8.12 11.41 14.55
C LEU A 90 -6.91 12.33 14.76
N PHE A 91 -6.89 13.51 14.12
CA PHE A 91 -5.81 14.49 14.32
C PHE A 91 -5.70 14.93 15.79
N ALA A 92 -6.82 15.19 16.44
CA ALA A 92 -6.86 15.58 17.86
C ALA A 92 -6.38 14.42 18.76
N GLU A 93 -6.82 13.19 18.52
CA GLU A 93 -6.38 12.02 19.28
C GLU A 93 -4.88 11.74 19.07
N CYS A 94 -4.38 11.78 17.83
CA CYS A 94 -2.95 11.66 17.53
C CYS A 94 -2.11 12.73 18.25
N THR A 95 -2.61 13.98 18.29
CA THR A 95 -1.93 15.07 19.00
C THR A 95 -1.84 14.80 20.50
N ALA A 96 -2.93 14.33 21.10
CA ALA A 96 -2.96 13.95 22.51
C ALA A 96 -2.01 12.77 22.80
N ALA A 97 -2.05 11.73 21.98
CA ALA A 97 -1.20 10.55 22.11
C ALA A 97 0.29 10.88 21.99
N ALA A 98 0.67 11.66 20.96
CA ALA A 98 2.06 12.12 20.78
C ALA A 98 2.55 13.03 21.92
N LYS A 99 1.65 13.79 22.57
CA LYS A 99 1.98 14.60 23.75
C LYS A 99 2.15 13.75 25.01
N ALA A 100 1.32 12.73 25.19
CA ALA A 100 1.37 11.84 26.34
C ALA A 100 2.61 10.92 26.30
N SER A 101 3.04 10.51 25.10
CA SER A 101 4.20 9.63 24.85
C SER A 101 4.19 8.35 25.72
N GLU A 102 3.02 7.78 25.95
CA GLU A 102 2.88 6.53 26.72
C GLU A 102 3.41 5.31 25.96
N HIS A 103 3.38 5.38 24.63
CA HIS A 103 3.89 4.37 23.72
C HIS A 103 4.78 5.04 22.66
N VAL A 104 5.63 4.28 21.99
CA VAL A 104 6.48 4.78 20.88
C VAL A 104 5.81 4.69 19.52
N GLY A 105 4.63 4.10 19.45
CA GLY A 105 3.82 4.02 18.23
C GLY A 105 2.36 3.68 18.55
N TYR A 106 1.47 4.01 17.61
CA TYR A 106 0.04 3.74 17.74
C TYR A 106 -0.54 3.18 16.46
N TYR A 107 -1.26 2.09 16.64
CA TYR A 107 -2.05 1.46 15.60
C TYR A 107 -3.38 2.18 15.43
N VAL A 108 -3.77 2.39 14.17
CA VAL A 108 -5.01 3.06 13.79
C VAL A 108 -5.80 2.14 12.86
N ALA A 109 -7.10 1.98 13.13
CA ALA A 109 -7.95 1.14 12.29
C ALA A 109 -8.41 1.91 11.03
N GLU A 110 -8.37 1.23 9.89
CA GLU A 110 -8.91 1.78 8.64
C GLU A 110 -10.43 1.58 8.50
N ARG A 111 -11.08 2.53 7.85
CA ARG A 111 -12.45 2.40 7.34
C ARG A 111 -12.42 2.30 5.83
N VAL A 112 -12.62 1.14 5.27
CA VAL A 112 -12.64 0.95 3.82
C VAL A 112 -13.88 1.61 3.23
N MET A 113 -13.65 2.65 2.43
CA MET A 113 -14.69 3.37 1.70
C MET A 113 -14.82 2.80 0.30
N PHE A 114 -16.00 2.31 -0.06
CA PHE A 114 -16.27 1.69 -1.34
C PHE A 114 -17.67 2.06 -1.82
N MET A 115 -17.80 2.56 -3.05
CA MET A 115 -19.05 3.09 -3.60
C MET A 115 -19.70 4.13 -2.65
N ASP A 116 -18.88 5.08 -2.19
CA ASP A 116 -19.24 6.19 -1.28
C ASP A 116 -19.82 5.76 0.08
N ARG A 117 -19.54 4.54 0.49
CA ARG A 117 -20.01 3.98 1.77
C ARG A 117 -18.87 3.29 2.51
N TRP A 118 -18.92 3.39 3.83
CA TRP A 118 -18.09 2.54 4.69
C TRP A 118 -18.61 1.11 4.66
N ILE A 119 -17.79 0.18 4.14
CA ILE A 119 -18.07 -1.26 4.21
C ILE A 119 -17.42 -1.83 5.47
N LYS A 120 -18.21 -1.98 6.52
CA LYS A 120 -17.72 -2.36 7.84
C LYS A 120 -17.53 -3.87 7.98
N HIS A 121 -18.46 -4.65 7.47
CA HIS A 121 -18.54 -6.08 7.76
C HIS A 121 -17.74 -6.93 6.78
N SER A 122 -17.76 -6.58 5.50
CA SER A 122 -17.08 -7.35 4.44
C SER A 122 -15.56 -7.17 4.39
N THR A 123 -14.97 -6.29 5.20
CA THR A 123 -13.54 -5.95 5.18
C THR A 123 -12.74 -6.41 6.39
N GLN A 124 -13.34 -7.24 7.25
CA GLN A 124 -12.70 -7.70 8.50
C GLN A 124 -12.32 -6.55 9.47
N TYR A 125 -13.12 -5.49 9.47
CA TYR A 125 -12.92 -4.38 10.41
C TYR A 125 -13.03 -4.87 11.88
N PRO A 126 -12.15 -4.39 12.82
CA PRO A 126 -11.10 -3.40 12.61
C PRO A 126 -9.79 -4.03 12.06
N ARG A 127 -9.20 -3.42 11.02
CA ARG A 127 -7.87 -3.74 10.55
C ARG A 127 -6.92 -2.61 10.92
N TYR A 128 -5.95 -2.91 11.76
CA TYR A 128 -5.04 -1.93 12.32
C TYR A 128 -3.73 -1.85 11.54
N GLN A 129 -3.21 -0.64 11.38
CA GLN A 129 -1.89 -0.36 10.82
C GLN A 129 -1.16 0.63 11.73
N LEU A 130 0.15 0.49 11.86
CA LEU A 130 0.97 1.42 12.62
C LEU A 130 1.09 2.73 11.82
N ARG A 131 0.46 3.80 12.33
CA ARG A 131 0.35 5.06 11.61
C ARG A 131 0.99 6.24 12.31
N LEU A 132 0.83 6.37 13.61
CA LEU A 132 1.48 7.40 14.43
C LEU A 132 2.67 6.78 15.14
N LEU A 133 3.86 7.35 14.97
CA LEU A 133 5.10 6.75 15.47
C LEU A 133 6.14 7.81 15.86
N ASP A 134 6.95 7.47 16.87
CA ASP A 134 8.18 8.16 17.20
C ASP A 134 9.30 7.69 16.29
N LYS A 135 9.85 8.59 15.48
CA LYS A 135 10.88 8.30 14.47
C LYS A 135 12.19 7.74 15.04
N ALA A 136 12.48 8.00 16.31
CA ALA A 136 13.68 7.48 16.97
C ALA A 136 13.55 6.01 17.37
N HIS A 137 12.32 5.49 17.46
CA HIS A 137 12.04 4.19 18.02
C HIS A 137 11.34 3.23 17.04
N VAL A 138 10.92 3.71 15.87
CA VAL A 138 10.20 2.89 14.91
C VAL A 138 10.81 3.00 13.52
N TRP A 139 11.02 1.86 12.86
CA TRP A 139 11.42 1.78 11.46
C TRP A 139 10.74 0.58 10.79
N PHE A 140 10.96 0.39 9.50
CA PHE A 140 10.34 -0.67 8.71
C PHE A 140 11.43 -1.46 8.00
N ASP A 141 11.36 -2.78 8.11
CA ASP A 141 12.21 -3.72 7.39
C ASP A 141 11.41 -4.42 6.29
N ASP A 142 12.09 -4.80 5.23
CA ASP A 142 11.49 -5.63 4.19
C ASP A 142 11.31 -7.06 4.70
N TYR A 143 10.13 -7.62 4.52
CA TYR A 143 9.80 -8.99 4.86
C TYR A 143 9.12 -9.69 3.67
N GLY A 144 9.89 -10.40 2.86
CA GLY A 144 9.41 -11.00 1.62
C GLY A 144 8.89 -9.94 0.64
N HIS A 145 7.59 -9.99 0.31
CA HIS A 145 6.93 -8.99 -0.55
C HIS A 145 6.20 -7.89 0.25
N THR A 146 6.31 -7.93 1.58
CA THR A 146 5.67 -6.99 2.48
C THR A 146 6.69 -6.27 3.35
N GLU A 147 6.24 -5.37 4.19
CA GLU A 147 7.05 -4.74 5.21
C GLU A 147 6.71 -5.30 6.59
N ARG A 148 7.64 -5.15 7.50
CA ARG A 148 7.48 -5.45 8.92
C ARG A 148 7.87 -4.23 9.72
N GLU A 149 6.97 -3.80 10.59
CA GLU A 149 7.27 -2.75 11.57
C GLU A 149 8.26 -3.29 12.62
N VAL A 150 9.28 -2.52 12.92
CA VAL A 150 10.18 -2.77 14.05
C VAL A 150 9.97 -1.66 15.06
N VAL A 151 9.46 -2.04 16.23
CA VAL A 151 9.08 -1.13 17.28
C VAL A 151 10.00 -1.37 18.49
N ASN A 152 10.86 -0.39 18.78
CA ASN A 152 11.73 -0.44 19.95
C ASN A 152 11.03 0.21 21.15
N GLY A 153 10.08 -0.50 21.73
CA GLY A 153 9.24 -0.05 22.83
C GLY A 153 7.85 -0.69 22.78
N SER A 154 6.87 -0.05 23.42
CA SER A 154 5.48 -0.49 23.37
C SER A 154 4.68 0.27 22.32
N ALA A 155 3.68 -0.37 21.72
CA ALA A 155 2.72 0.27 20.84
C ALA A 155 1.30 0.20 21.41
N GLY A 156 0.54 1.30 21.24
CA GLY A 156 -0.85 1.42 21.65
C GLY A 156 -1.82 1.36 20.48
N PHE A 157 -3.11 1.54 20.76
CA PHE A 157 -4.19 1.59 19.78
C PHE A 157 -4.98 2.88 19.96
N LEU A 158 -5.23 3.60 18.84
CA LEU A 158 -6.14 4.72 18.83
C LEU A 158 -7.58 4.24 18.60
N LYS A 159 -8.54 5.01 19.10
CA LYS A 159 -9.97 4.74 18.95
C LYS A 159 -10.52 5.27 17.65
N GLU A 160 -10.03 6.45 17.26
CA GLU A 160 -10.40 7.09 16.01
C GLU A 160 -9.79 6.34 14.82
N THR A 161 -10.40 6.53 13.66
CA THR A 161 -10.12 5.76 12.44
C THR A 161 -9.94 6.68 11.25
N TYR A 162 -9.24 6.22 10.22
CA TYR A 162 -9.10 6.95 8.96
C TYR A 162 -9.91 6.31 7.82
N PRO A 163 -10.56 7.12 6.96
CA PRO A 163 -11.16 6.62 5.72
C PRO A 163 -10.09 6.30 4.69
N HIS A 164 -10.25 5.15 4.01
CA HIS A 164 -9.39 4.67 2.93
C HIS A 164 -10.25 4.39 1.68
N TYR A 165 -10.02 5.13 0.60
CA TYR A 165 -10.80 5.10 -0.64
C TYR A 165 -10.19 4.13 -1.66
N THR A 166 -10.44 2.84 -1.48
CA THR A 166 -9.77 1.76 -2.21
C THR A 166 -10.03 1.71 -3.72
N CYS A 167 -11.07 2.39 -4.21
CA CYS A 167 -11.45 2.44 -5.62
C CYS A 167 -11.59 3.87 -6.15
N GLY A 168 -10.95 4.86 -5.53
CA GLY A 168 -10.97 6.25 -5.96
C GLY A 168 -10.58 6.46 -7.42
N LYS A 169 -9.67 5.64 -7.94
CA LYS A 169 -9.20 5.66 -9.34
C LYS A 169 -10.07 4.86 -10.32
N GLY A 170 -11.23 4.37 -9.89
CA GLY A 170 -12.17 3.60 -10.72
C GLY A 170 -11.85 2.10 -10.83
N PHE A 171 -12.83 1.37 -11.36
CA PHE A 171 -12.76 -0.10 -11.43
C PHE A 171 -11.71 -0.61 -12.43
N SER A 172 -11.46 0.11 -13.53
CA SER A 172 -10.43 -0.29 -14.51
C SER A 172 -9.06 -0.39 -13.84
N ARG A 173 -8.69 0.64 -13.06
CA ARG A 173 -7.42 0.65 -12.32
C ARG A 173 -7.37 -0.41 -11.23
N TRP A 174 -8.49 -0.65 -10.56
CA TRP A 174 -8.60 -1.73 -9.58
C TRP A 174 -8.35 -3.10 -10.23
N ILE A 175 -8.96 -3.37 -11.39
CA ILE A 175 -8.78 -4.63 -12.14
C ILE A 175 -7.33 -4.81 -12.59
N GLU A 176 -6.69 -3.78 -13.16
CA GLU A 176 -5.27 -3.82 -13.55
C GLU A 176 -4.35 -4.17 -12.38
N LYS A 177 -4.53 -3.47 -11.25
CA LYS A 177 -3.78 -3.71 -10.01
C LYS A 177 -3.95 -5.14 -9.53
N HIS A 178 -5.19 -5.63 -9.46
CA HIS A 178 -5.49 -6.98 -8.99
C HIS A 178 -5.10 -8.06 -10.00
N ASN A 179 -5.11 -7.74 -11.30
CA ASN A 179 -4.54 -8.64 -12.31
C ASN A 179 -3.04 -8.87 -12.08
N ARG A 180 -2.26 -7.82 -11.77
CA ARG A 180 -0.84 -7.96 -11.43
C ARG A 180 -0.64 -8.73 -10.13
N TYR A 181 -1.32 -8.33 -9.06
CA TYR A 181 -1.22 -8.98 -7.75
C TYR A 181 -1.60 -10.46 -7.80
N SER A 182 -2.63 -10.83 -8.59
CA SER A 182 -3.00 -12.25 -8.73
C SER A 182 -1.92 -13.10 -9.38
N THR A 183 -1.01 -12.51 -10.19
CA THR A 183 0.16 -13.21 -10.74
C THR A 183 1.19 -13.52 -9.66
N ASP A 184 1.47 -12.56 -8.79
CA ASP A 184 2.44 -12.72 -7.71
C ASP A 184 1.91 -13.70 -6.64
N GLU A 185 0.63 -13.59 -6.29
CA GLU A 185 -0.05 -14.54 -5.40
C GLU A 185 -0.11 -15.95 -5.99
N ALA A 186 -0.26 -16.09 -7.30
CA ALA A 186 -0.25 -17.41 -7.96
C ALA A 186 1.13 -18.07 -7.86
N LYS A 187 2.21 -17.33 -8.06
CA LYS A 187 3.59 -17.82 -7.89
C LYS A 187 3.84 -18.29 -6.45
N GLU A 188 3.45 -17.46 -5.48
CA GLU A 188 3.60 -17.80 -4.07
C GLU A 188 2.73 -19.01 -3.69
N THR A 189 1.50 -19.09 -4.22
CA THR A 189 0.61 -20.25 -4.03
C THR A 189 1.25 -21.54 -4.57
N ILE A 190 1.87 -21.51 -5.75
CA ILE A 190 2.57 -22.67 -6.32
C ILE A 190 3.70 -23.11 -5.40
N LYS A 191 4.51 -22.16 -4.91
CA LYS A 191 5.60 -22.41 -3.98
C LYS A 191 5.08 -23.08 -2.70
N GLN A 192 4.07 -22.50 -2.06
CA GLN A 192 3.46 -23.06 -0.84
C GLN A 192 2.87 -24.45 -1.06
N LEU A 193 2.24 -24.69 -2.23
CA LEU A 193 1.71 -26.01 -2.57
C LEU A 193 2.80 -27.06 -2.83
N SER A 194 3.98 -26.65 -3.31
CA SER A 194 5.11 -27.56 -3.55
C SER A 194 5.93 -27.89 -2.30
N GLU A 195 6.03 -26.94 -1.38
CA GLU A 195 6.83 -27.06 -0.15
C GLU A 195 6.01 -27.59 1.05
N GLY A 196 4.70 -27.38 1.05
CA GLY A 196 3.82 -27.64 2.19
C GLY A 196 2.99 -28.91 2.09
N THR A 197 3.01 -29.70 3.16
CA THR A 197 1.98 -30.71 3.45
C THR A 197 0.97 -30.12 4.44
N ILE A 198 -0.32 -30.48 4.32
CA ILE A 198 -1.34 -30.02 5.30
C ILE A 198 -0.96 -30.59 6.67
N ASP A 199 -0.69 -29.72 7.61
CA ASP A 199 -0.55 -30.14 9.01
C ASP A 199 -1.94 -30.29 9.65
N TRP A 200 -2.51 -31.50 9.52
CA TRP A 200 -3.82 -31.83 10.10
C TRP A 200 -3.85 -31.71 11.62
N ARG A 201 -2.69 -31.86 12.27
CA ARG A 201 -2.61 -31.73 13.74
C ARG A 201 -2.71 -30.28 14.15
N ALA A 202 -2.04 -29.39 13.42
CA ALA A 202 -2.14 -27.95 13.64
C ALA A 202 -3.56 -27.42 13.30
N LEU A 203 -4.22 -27.99 12.29
CA LEU A 203 -5.57 -27.60 11.89
C LEU A 203 -6.63 -27.90 12.98
N ILE A 204 -6.54 -29.08 13.64
CA ILE A 204 -7.55 -29.56 14.60
C ILE A 204 -7.19 -29.14 16.02
N GLY A 205 -5.89 -29.05 16.37
CA GLY A 205 -5.44 -28.84 17.73
C GLY A 205 -4.10 -28.10 17.86
N GLY A 206 -3.79 -27.18 16.95
CA GLY A 206 -2.57 -26.36 17.00
C GLY A 206 -2.39 -25.70 18.37
N LYS A 207 -1.18 -25.79 18.91
CA LYS A 207 -0.83 -25.25 20.24
C LYS A 207 -0.84 -23.73 20.25
N THR A 208 -0.64 -23.11 19.07
CA THR A 208 -0.63 -21.64 18.92
C THR A 208 -1.65 -21.21 17.87
N GLU A 209 -2.18 -20.01 18.04
CA GLU A 209 -3.10 -19.39 17.08
C GLU A 209 -2.43 -19.18 15.71
N VAL A 210 -1.12 -18.95 15.70
CA VAL A 210 -0.31 -18.77 14.48
C VAL A 210 -0.22 -20.08 13.69
N GLU A 211 0.11 -21.22 14.33
CA GLU A 211 0.14 -22.53 13.68
C GLU A 211 -1.20 -22.90 13.06
N ARG A 212 -2.31 -22.63 13.79
CA ARG A 212 -3.66 -22.88 13.29
C ARG A 212 -4.01 -22.01 12.09
N ARG A 213 -3.62 -20.72 12.09
CA ARG A 213 -3.83 -19.82 10.96
C ARG A 213 -3.04 -20.26 9.73
N HIS A 214 -1.80 -20.68 9.89
CA HIS A 214 -0.99 -21.24 8.78
C HIS A 214 -1.62 -22.49 8.21
N ALA A 215 -1.99 -23.46 9.03
CA ALA A 215 -2.63 -24.70 8.59
C ALA A 215 -3.99 -24.45 7.89
N LEU A 216 -4.79 -23.47 8.38
CA LEU A 216 -6.02 -23.04 7.73
C LEU A 216 -5.77 -22.40 6.37
N LYS A 217 -4.72 -21.58 6.26
CA LYS A 217 -4.31 -20.99 4.97
C LYS A 217 -3.93 -22.09 3.99
N ASP A 218 -3.06 -23.01 4.37
CA ASP A 218 -2.61 -24.13 3.51
C ASP A 218 -3.77 -25.05 3.09
N PHE A 219 -4.68 -25.31 4.01
CA PHE A 219 -5.92 -26.05 3.70
C PHE A 219 -6.78 -25.28 2.70
N SER A 220 -6.98 -23.98 2.90
CA SER A 220 -7.81 -23.13 2.04
C SER A 220 -7.30 -23.08 0.59
N LEU A 221 -6.00 -23.17 0.38
CA LEU A 221 -5.38 -23.19 -0.97
C LEU A 221 -5.76 -24.47 -1.78
N ARG A 222 -6.20 -25.52 -1.10
CA ARG A 222 -6.54 -26.82 -1.71
C ARG A 222 -8.05 -27.07 -1.82
N ILE A 223 -8.87 -26.13 -1.33
CA ILE A 223 -10.36 -26.28 -1.40
C ILE A 223 -10.83 -26.05 -2.85
N PRO A 224 -11.50 -27.03 -3.46
CA PRO A 224 -12.18 -26.81 -4.72
C PRO A 224 -13.29 -25.77 -4.53
N GLY A 225 -13.42 -24.82 -5.47
CA GLY A 225 -14.44 -23.77 -5.37
C GLY A 225 -14.11 -22.66 -4.37
N ARG A 226 -12.84 -22.47 -4.01
CA ARG A 226 -12.35 -21.41 -3.11
C ARG A 226 -12.99 -20.03 -3.36
N PRO A 227 -13.20 -19.55 -4.60
CA PRO A 227 -13.87 -18.26 -4.84
C PRO A 227 -15.30 -18.22 -4.27
N LEU A 228 -16.06 -19.30 -4.45
CA LEU A 228 -17.42 -19.39 -3.91
C LEU A 228 -17.42 -19.46 -2.37
N VAL A 229 -16.51 -20.24 -1.81
CA VAL A 229 -16.31 -20.32 -0.34
C VAL A 229 -15.96 -18.94 0.21
N ARG A 230 -15.07 -18.20 -0.46
CA ARG A 230 -14.70 -16.83 -0.09
C ARG A 230 -15.91 -15.90 -0.11
N PHE A 231 -16.72 -15.94 -1.18
CA PHE A 231 -17.94 -15.15 -1.27
C PHE A 231 -18.91 -15.46 -0.13
N ILE A 232 -19.25 -16.76 0.09
CA ILE A 232 -20.17 -17.20 1.14
C ILE A 232 -19.68 -16.73 2.51
N TYR A 233 -18.39 -16.93 2.80
CA TYR A 233 -17.78 -16.51 4.05
C TYR A 233 -17.90 -15.01 4.28
N MET A 234 -17.50 -14.20 3.29
CA MET A 234 -17.53 -12.74 3.42
C MET A 234 -18.95 -12.18 3.48
N TYR A 235 -19.85 -12.72 2.64
CA TYR A 235 -21.20 -12.17 2.52
C TYR A 235 -22.12 -12.56 3.69
N PHE A 236 -22.06 -13.82 4.12
CA PHE A 236 -22.93 -14.32 5.18
C PHE A 236 -22.26 -14.34 6.56
N PHE A 237 -21.05 -14.88 6.67
CA PHE A 237 -20.43 -15.08 7.98
C PHE A 237 -19.74 -13.82 8.51
N LEU A 238 -19.15 -12.98 7.66
CA LEU A 238 -18.64 -11.67 8.05
C LEU A 238 -19.73 -10.59 8.03
N GLY A 239 -20.94 -10.91 7.55
CA GLY A 239 -22.04 -9.96 7.52
C GLY A 239 -21.97 -8.95 6.37
N GLY A 240 -21.30 -9.25 5.25
CA GLY A 240 -21.23 -8.37 4.09
C GLY A 240 -22.60 -8.01 3.51
N CYS A 241 -23.64 -8.85 3.75
CA CYS A 241 -25.02 -8.54 3.43
C CYS A 241 -25.55 -7.28 4.15
N LEU A 242 -25.01 -6.95 5.33
CA LEU A 242 -25.37 -5.75 6.09
C LEU A 242 -24.80 -4.46 5.48
N ASP A 243 -23.75 -4.55 4.67
CA ASP A 243 -23.17 -3.43 3.94
C ASP A 243 -23.95 -3.10 2.63
N GLY A 244 -25.07 -3.80 2.36
CA GLY A 244 -25.96 -3.59 1.24
C GLY A 244 -25.30 -3.85 -0.12
N ARG A 245 -25.62 -3.04 -1.15
CA ARG A 245 -25.10 -3.22 -2.51
C ARG A 245 -23.56 -3.11 -2.57
N ALA A 246 -22.97 -2.22 -1.79
CA ALA A 246 -21.53 -2.05 -1.73
C ALA A 246 -20.86 -3.31 -1.18
N GLY A 247 -21.37 -3.87 -0.07
CA GLY A 247 -20.87 -5.11 0.50
C GLY A 247 -21.02 -6.31 -0.44
N PHE A 248 -22.17 -6.44 -1.12
CA PHE A 248 -22.35 -7.48 -2.14
C PHE A 248 -21.29 -7.35 -3.26
N THR A 249 -21.17 -6.16 -3.84
CA THR A 249 -20.22 -5.90 -4.93
C THR A 249 -18.79 -6.19 -4.49
N TRP A 250 -18.41 -5.76 -3.27
CA TRP A 250 -17.09 -6.03 -2.71
C TRP A 250 -16.84 -7.53 -2.56
N CYS A 251 -17.79 -8.29 -2.02
CA CYS A 251 -17.68 -9.75 -1.88
C CYS A 251 -17.51 -10.44 -3.24
N VAL A 252 -18.24 -9.98 -4.27
CA VAL A 252 -18.09 -10.49 -5.65
C VAL A 252 -16.70 -10.18 -6.20
N LEU A 253 -16.20 -8.95 -6.04
CA LEU A 253 -14.85 -8.56 -6.50
C LEU A 253 -13.76 -9.38 -5.80
N GLN A 254 -13.90 -9.64 -4.51
CA GLN A 254 -12.94 -10.48 -3.76
C GLN A 254 -12.99 -11.94 -4.22
N ALA A 255 -14.18 -12.48 -4.49
CA ALA A 255 -14.31 -13.81 -5.07
C ALA A 255 -13.73 -13.90 -6.49
N PHE A 256 -13.92 -12.85 -7.30
CA PHE A 256 -13.32 -12.74 -8.62
C PHE A 256 -11.79 -12.70 -8.55
N TYR A 257 -11.22 -11.96 -7.61
CA TYR A 257 -9.78 -11.92 -7.38
C TYR A 257 -9.22 -13.31 -7.01
N GLU A 258 -9.89 -14.05 -6.12
CA GLU A 258 -9.53 -15.43 -5.81
C GLU A 258 -9.61 -16.35 -7.04
N TYR A 259 -10.58 -16.12 -7.91
CA TYR A 259 -10.70 -16.88 -9.17
C TYR A 259 -9.58 -16.57 -10.14
N LEU A 260 -9.16 -15.31 -10.26
CA LEU A 260 -7.98 -14.93 -11.06
C LEU A 260 -6.71 -15.62 -10.57
N ILE A 261 -6.49 -15.71 -9.25
CA ILE A 261 -5.35 -16.43 -8.68
C ILE A 261 -5.38 -17.91 -9.12
N LEU A 262 -6.53 -18.58 -9.01
CA LEU A 262 -6.65 -19.98 -9.43
C LEU A 262 -6.39 -20.20 -10.92
N LEU A 263 -6.90 -19.32 -11.78
CA LEU A 263 -6.64 -19.37 -13.22
C LEU A 263 -5.15 -19.23 -13.53
N LYS A 264 -4.46 -18.30 -12.87
CA LYS A 264 -3.03 -18.09 -13.05
C LYS A 264 -2.18 -19.21 -12.47
N VAL A 265 -2.60 -19.82 -11.37
CA VAL A 265 -1.97 -21.06 -10.86
C VAL A 265 -2.07 -22.18 -11.89
N TRP A 266 -3.25 -22.34 -12.52
CA TRP A 266 -3.46 -23.32 -13.57
C TRP A 266 -2.59 -23.02 -14.80
N GLU A 267 -2.58 -21.75 -15.26
CA GLU A 267 -1.78 -21.28 -16.39
C GLU A 267 -0.29 -21.57 -16.18
N LEU A 268 0.28 -21.11 -15.06
CA LEU A 268 1.69 -21.29 -14.73
C LEU A 268 2.11 -22.77 -14.59
N LYS A 269 1.19 -23.65 -14.17
CA LYS A 269 1.46 -25.09 -14.08
C LYS A 269 1.42 -25.82 -15.42
N ASN A 270 0.52 -25.41 -16.33
CA ASN A 270 0.29 -26.10 -17.58
C ASN A 270 0.97 -25.42 -18.78
N HIS A 271 1.23 -24.13 -18.68
CA HIS A 271 1.86 -23.30 -19.70
C HIS A 271 2.96 -22.45 -19.08
N PRO A 272 4.09 -23.07 -18.64
CA PRO A 272 5.18 -22.27 -18.08
C PRO A 272 5.72 -21.32 -19.14
N VAL A 273 5.40 -20.02 -19.00
CA VAL A 273 5.98 -18.96 -19.84
C VAL A 273 7.47 -18.92 -19.56
N ALA A 274 8.30 -19.07 -20.59
CA ALA A 274 9.74 -18.99 -20.42
C ALA A 274 10.13 -17.60 -19.85
N PRO A 275 11.08 -17.53 -18.91
CA PRO A 275 11.44 -16.29 -18.20
C PRO A 275 11.84 -15.09 -19.08
N ALA A 276 12.12 -15.34 -20.36
CA ALA A 276 12.63 -14.34 -21.31
C ALA A 276 11.56 -13.40 -21.91
N GLU A 277 10.28 -13.73 -21.83
CA GLU A 277 9.22 -12.91 -22.49
C GLU A 277 8.57 -11.87 -21.58
N LEU A 278 8.69 -12.03 -20.26
CA LEU A 278 8.16 -11.07 -19.29
C LEU A 278 8.97 -9.77 -19.15
N SER A 279 10.22 -9.76 -19.63
CA SER A 279 11.08 -8.56 -19.57
C SER A 279 11.05 -7.69 -20.81
N LYS A 280 10.40 -8.12 -21.91
CA LYS A 280 10.40 -7.39 -23.17
C LYS A 280 9.15 -6.54 -23.44
N SER A 281 8.07 -6.69 -22.68
CA SER A 281 6.85 -5.92 -22.88
C SER A 281 6.84 -4.54 -22.20
N GLU A 282 7.83 -4.22 -21.38
CA GLU A 282 7.91 -2.92 -20.69
C GLU A 282 8.97 -1.96 -21.25
N VAL A 283 9.76 -2.36 -22.26
CA VAL A 283 10.88 -1.54 -22.77
C VAL A 283 10.63 -1.00 -24.20
N THR A 284 9.54 -1.34 -24.88
CA THR A 284 9.37 -1.04 -26.33
C THR A 284 8.41 0.10 -26.65
N GLU A 285 8.04 0.98 -25.73
CA GLU A 285 7.19 2.15 -26.06
C GLU A 285 7.88 3.52 -26.01
N HIS A 286 9.17 3.62 -25.80
CA HIS A 286 9.86 4.91 -25.89
C HIS A 286 11.21 4.83 -26.58
N THR A 287 11.24 4.52 -27.88
CA THR A 287 12.34 4.96 -28.75
C THR A 287 11.92 4.81 -30.21
N THR A 288 11.25 5.81 -30.74
CA THR A 288 11.38 6.25 -32.13
C THR A 288 10.63 7.57 -32.31
N SER A 289 11.33 8.67 -32.26
CA SER A 289 11.09 9.81 -33.14
C SER A 289 12.40 10.58 -33.28
N ASP A 290 12.89 10.55 -34.49
CA ASP A 290 13.97 11.29 -35.11
C ASP A 290 14.18 12.69 -34.50
N ILE A 291 15.45 12.98 -34.21
CA ILE A 291 15.98 14.34 -34.35
C ILE A 291 17.30 14.22 -35.10
N SER A 292 17.21 14.29 -36.45
CA SER A 292 18.24 14.84 -37.28
C SER A 292 18.09 16.35 -37.22
N THR A 293 19.05 17.10 -36.74
CA THR A 293 19.52 18.35 -37.42
C THR A 293 20.66 19.01 -36.62
N THR A 294 21.81 19.04 -37.28
CA THR A 294 22.81 20.13 -37.39
C THR A 294 23.36 20.78 -36.14
N LEU A 295 24.60 20.43 -35.87
CA LEU A 295 25.57 21.24 -35.13
C LEU A 295 26.03 22.45 -35.96
N PRO A 296 26.23 23.60 -35.40
CA PRO A 296 27.27 24.52 -35.85
C PRO A 296 28.48 24.50 -34.92
N ASN A 297 29.58 24.28 -35.55
CA ASN A 297 30.94 24.46 -35.14
C ASN A 297 31.16 25.90 -34.63
N ASN A 298 31.68 26.10 -33.42
CA ASN A 298 32.53 27.30 -33.15
C ASN A 298 33.56 27.08 -32.07
N GLN A 299 34.71 27.30 -32.47
CA GLN A 299 36.08 27.42 -32.00
C GLN A 299 36.24 28.03 -30.59
N HIS A 300 37.19 27.44 -29.86
CA HIS A 300 37.87 28.04 -28.71
C HIS A 300 38.55 29.37 -29.08
N PRO A 301 38.77 30.23 -28.09
CA PRO A 301 40.12 30.69 -27.86
C PRO A 301 40.62 30.49 -26.42
N THR A 302 41.84 30.09 -26.39
CA THR A 302 42.81 30.10 -25.31
C THR A 302 43.08 31.51 -24.78
N CYS A 303 43.24 31.71 -23.48
CA CYS A 303 44.13 32.67 -22.85
C CYS A 303 44.30 32.29 -21.39
N SER A 304 45.43 31.82 -20.96
CA SER A 304 46.68 32.45 -20.52
C SER A 304 46.58 33.21 -19.20
N LYS A 305 47.26 32.61 -18.22
CA LYS A 305 47.91 33.10 -16.99
C LYS A 305 48.00 34.62 -16.79
N ALA A 306 47.74 35.10 -15.60
CA ALA A 306 48.76 35.66 -14.67
C ALA A 306 48.11 36.49 -13.55
N MET A 307 48.59 36.28 -12.39
CA MET A 307 48.76 36.89 -11.10
C MET A 307 47.72 36.61 -10.05
#